data_d88549a7cca8ee566a42271a7b1caaea
#
_entry.id   d88549a7cca8ee566a42271a7b1caaea
#
_cell.length_a   1.000
_cell.length_b   1.000
_cell.length_c   1.000
_cell.angle_alpha   90.00
_cell.angle_beta   90.00
_cell.angle_gamma   90.00
#
_symmetry.space_group_name_H-M   'P 1'
#
loop_
_entity.id
_entity.type
_entity.pdbx_description
1 polymer ?
#
loop_
_entity_poly.entity_id
_entity_poly.type
_entity_poly.pdbx_seq_one_letter_code
_entity_poly.pdbx_strand_id
1 'polypeptide(L)'
;MKTRITALLLALVMAVCCLTGCTSTRVRSYSEESSDASTDKYAAALDAYKSNKKVMTINGSPVYWNEYAYFLCAIMANMERYGMQITDWSDVYDESTGETYSDIMTKSVVNNIAWNHLIEVKAAENDVAFDAAGEQYVQDTINQTIQNVVGDDGTEAELNEKLQSYYMDLDLFKYFTKTQYLYNGLASKFFG
;
A
#
# COMPACT_ATOMS: atom_id res chain seq x y z
N MET A 1 -0.31 9.84 -26.66
CA MET A 1 -1.39 9.48 -25.74
C MET A 1 -0.99 8.38 -24.74
N LYS A 2 0.01 7.52 -25.03
CA LYS A 2 0.43 6.41 -24.13
C LYS A 2 1.07 6.86 -22.81
N THR A 3 1.81 7.94 -22.77
CA THR A 3 2.51 8.45 -21.56
C THR A 3 1.60 9.06 -20.48
N ARG A 4 0.36 9.37 -20.79
CA ARG A 4 -0.58 9.96 -19.79
C ARG A 4 -1.33 8.90 -18.98
N ILE A 5 -1.44 7.69 -19.49
CA ILE A 5 -2.13 6.57 -18.81
C ILE A 5 -1.22 5.93 -17.75
N THR A 6 0.09 5.86 -18.02
CA THR A 6 1.10 5.33 -17.09
C THR A 6 1.25 6.17 -15.82
N ALA A 7 1.20 7.50 -15.95
CA ALA A 7 1.23 8.39 -14.79
C ALA A 7 -0.04 8.26 -13.91
N LEU A 8 -1.17 7.91 -14.52
CA LEU A 8 -2.45 7.72 -13.81
C LEU A 8 -2.48 6.42 -12.99
N LEU A 9 -1.90 5.33 -13.50
CA LEU A 9 -1.87 4.04 -12.79
C LEU A 9 -0.92 4.06 -11.59
N LEU A 10 0.27 4.68 -11.71
CA LEU A 10 1.19 4.85 -10.58
C LEU A 10 0.62 5.82 -9.53
N ALA A 11 -0.11 6.86 -9.97
CA ALA A 11 -0.81 7.77 -9.07
C ALA A 11 -1.99 7.10 -8.36
N LEU A 12 -2.62 6.08 -8.95
CA LEU A 12 -3.76 5.39 -8.36
C LEU A 12 -3.34 4.48 -7.19
N VAL A 13 -2.20 3.80 -7.31
CA VAL A 13 -1.63 3.02 -6.20
C VAL A 13 -1.21 3.92 -5.04
N MET A 14 -0.76 5.16 -5.33
CA MET A 14 -0.44 6.15 -4.29
C MET A 14 -1.65 6.96 -3.80
N ALA A 15 -2.72 7.08 -4.57
CA ALA A 15 -3.91 7.86 -4.20
C ALA A 15 -4.77 7.20 -3.12
N VAL A 16 -4.67 5.88 -2.93
CA VAL A 16 -5.31 5.19 -1.80
C VAL A 16 -4.74 5.66 -0.45
N CYS A 17 -3.52 6.23 -0.44
CA CYS A 17 -2.88 6.79 0.76
C CYS A 17 -3.17 8.28 1.02
N CYS A 18 -3.87 9.02 0.13
CA CYS A 18 -3.92 10.49 0.16
C CYS A 18 -5.33 11.10 0.23
N LEU A 19 -6.32 10.46 0.86
CA LEU A 19 -7.63 11.07 1.06
C LEU A 19 -7.72 11.89 2.36
N THR A 20 -6.71 12.70 2.66
CA THR A 20 -6.91 13.88 3.54
C THR A 20 -5.93 14.99 3.15
N GLY A 21 -6.45 16.05 2.55
CA GLY A 21 -5.79 17.35 2.52
C GLY A 21 -5.29 17.85 1.16
N CYS A 22 -6.12 18.59 0.45
CA CYS A 22 -5.70 19.49 -0.62
C CYS A 22 -4.87 20.65 -0.07
N THR A 23 -3.62 20.79 -0.49
CA THR A 23 -3.02 22.10 -0.77
C THR A 23 -1.88 21.94 -1.77
N SER A 24 -1.90 22.74 -2.83
CA SER A 24 -0.90 22.76 -3.90
C SER A 24 0.45 23.19 -3.35
N THR A 25 1.48 22.37 -3.53
CA THR A 25 2.85 22.78 -3.28
C THR A 25 3.78 22.31 -4.40
N ARG A 26 4.62 23.24 -4.87
CA ARG A 26 5.61 23.10 -5.92
C ARG A 26 6.45 21.83 -5.77
N VAL A 27 6.52 21.06 -6.85
CA VAL A 27 7.50 19.98 -6.99
C VAL A 27 8.91 20.58 -6.95
N ARG A 28 9.63 20.35 -5.86
CA ARG A 28 11.07 20.51 -5.79
C ARG A 28 11.69 19.22 -6.29
N SER A 29 12.55 19.32 -7.30
CA SER A 29 13.37 18.20 -7.75
C SER A 29 14.21 17.68 -6.58
N TYR A 30 13.97 16.45 -6.19
CA TYR A 30 14.71 15.76 -5.15
C TYR A 30 15.99 15.19 -5.78
N SER A 31 17.14 15.59 -5.30
CA SER A 31 18.42 15.00 -5.65
C SER A 31 18.58 13.63 -4.99
N GLU A 32 19.08 12.67 -5.76
CA GLU A 32 19.19 11.22 -5.45
C GLU A 32 20.16 10.84 -4.31
N GLU A 33 20.43 11.69 -3.34
CA GLU A 33 21.52 11.46 -2.38
C GLU A 33 21.09 11.03 -0.96
N SER A 34 19.87 10.57 -0.72
CA SER A 34 19.47 10.10 0.63
C SER A 34 18.71 8.77 0.70
N SER A 35 18.73 7.96 -0.36
CA SER A 35 17.93 6.74 -0.44
C SER A 35 18.44 5.54 0.38
N ASP A 36 19.74 5.47 0.65
CA ASP A 36 20.35 4.23 1.20
C ASP A 36 20.08 3.98 2.69
N ALA A 37 20.04 5.01 3.52
CA ALA A 37 19.94 4.83 4.97
C ALA A 37 18.50 4.55 5.48
N SER A 38 17.47 4.99 4.77
CA SER A 38 16.06 4.71 5.14
C SER A 38 15.62 3.33 4.68
N THR A 39 16.09 2.89 3.51
CA THR A 39 15.77 1.58 2.94
C THR A 39 16.26 0.45 3.85
N ASP A 40 17.43 0.59 4.44
CA ASP A 40 18.01 -0.44 5.32
C ASP A 40 17.25 -0.62 6.64
N LYS A 41 16.71 0.44 7.21
CA LYS A 41 15.90 0.34 8.44
C LYS A 41 14.62 -0.46 8.23
N TYR A 42 13.99 -0.28 7.08
CA TYR A 42 12.72 -0.94 6.77
C TYR A 42 12.93 -2.35 6.21
N ALA A 43 14.03 -2.61 5.51
CA ALA A 43 14.42 -3.97 5.11
C ALA A 43 14.57 -4.87 6.33
N ALA A 44 15.23 -4.41 7.38
CA ALA A 44 15.35 -5.15 8.65
C ALA A 44 13.99 -5.43 9.31
N ALA A 45 13.03 -4.51 9.21
CA ALA A 45 11.68 -4.73 9.73
C ALA A 45 10.89 -5.76 8.91
N LEU A 46 11.09 -5.78 7.58
CA LEU A 46 10.47 -6.76 6.70
C LEU A 46 11.08 -8.16 6.87
N ASP A 47 12.39 -8.23 7.18
CA ASP A 47 13.08 -9.49 7.45
C ASP A 47 12.78 -10.07 8.84
N ALA A 48 12.26 -9.26 9.77
CA ALA A 48 11.95 -9.70 11.14
C ALA A 48 10.94 -10.84 11.19
N TYR A 49 10.05 -10.92 10.20
CA TYR A 49 9.03 -11.96 10.10
C TYR A 49 8.81 -12.37 8.64
N LYS A 50 8.44 -13.64 8.45
CA LYS A 50 8.02 -14.11 7.13
C LYS A 50 6.77 -13.35 6.65
N SER A 51 6.71 -13.00 5.37
CA SER A 51 5.60 -12.27 4.74
C SER A 51 4.23 -12.86 5.08
N ASN A 52 4.12 -14.18 5.11
CA ASN A 52 2.89 -14.91 5.40
C ASN A 52 2.62 -15.16 6.89
N LYS A 53 3.37 -14.52 7.82
CA LYS A 53 3.07 -14.62 9.25
C LYS A 53 1.77 -13.89 9.55
N LYS A 54 0.76 -14.60 10.03
CA LYS A 54 -0.48 -14.00 10.50
C LYS A 54 -0.20 -13.14 11.75
N VAL A 55 -0.56 -11.87 11.70
CA VAL A 55 -0.35 -10.90 12.78
C VAL A 55 -1.63 -10.53 13.53
N MET A 56 -2.76 -10.52 12.82
CA MET A 56 -4.06 -10.24 13.41
C MET A 56 -5.20 -10.83 12.58
N THR A 57 -6.44 -10.53 12.97
CA THR A 57 -7.64 -10.89 12.22
C THR A 57 -8.58 -9.70 12.21
N ILE A 58 -9.12 -9.33 11.05
CA ILE A 58 -10.14 -8.29 10.88
C ILE A 58 -11.39 -8.95 10.29
N ASN A 59 -12.52 -8.87 10.98
CA ASN A 59 -13.79 -9.49 10.56
C ASN A 59 -13.69 -10.98 10.18
N GLY A 60 -12.82 -11.72 10.87
CA GLY A 60 -12.56 -13.13 10.58
C GLY A 60 -11.50 -13.39 9.50
N SER A 61 -11.14 -12.39 8.70
CA SER A 61 -10.09 -12.50 7.69
C SER A 61 -8.70 -12.30 8.29
N PRO A 62 -7.73 -13.16 7.95
CA PRO A 62 -6.38 -13.03 8.47
C PRO A 62 -5.66 -11.84 7.82
N VAL A 63 -4.89 -11.11 8.62
CA VAL A 63 -3.93 -10.10 8.17
C VAL A 63 -2.55 -10.68 8.33
N TYR A 64 -1.74 -10.56 7.30
CA TYR A 64 -0.39 -11.07 7.28
C TYR A 64 0.65 -9.98 7.46
N TRP A 65 1.89 -10.37 7.82
CA TRP A 65 2.95 -9.44 8.13
C TRP A 65 3.31 -8.51 6.96
N ASN A 66 3.32 -9.02 5.72
CA ASN A 66 3.60 -8.19 4.54
C ASN A 66 2.63 -7.02 4.41
N GLU A 67 1.32 -7.23 4.64
CA GLU A 67 0.33 -6.17 4.59
C GLU A 67 0.52 -5.17 5.74
N TYR A 68 0.74 -5.66 6.95
CA TYR A 68 1.00 -4.80 8.12
C TYR A 68 2.27 -3.96 7.94
N ALA A 69 3.37 -4.60 7.53
CA ALA A 69 4.66 -3.95 7.31
C ALA A 69 4.58 -2.90 6.20
N TYR A 70 3.87 -3.18 5.10
CA TYR A 70 3.65 -2.21 4.03
C TYR A 70 3.04 -0.91 4.56
N PHE A 71 1.91 -0.98 5.25
CA PHE A 71 1.27 0.22 5.78
C PHE A 71 2.12 0.92 6.84
N LEU A 72 2.79 0.17 7.71
CA LEU A 72 3.69 0.74 8.69
C LEU A 72 4.81 1.52 8.00
N CYS A 73 5.52 0.91 7.06
CA CYS A 73 6.62 1.54 6.33
C CYS A 73 6.14 2.74 5.50
N ALA A 74 4.99 2.63 4.84
CA ALA A 74 4.42 3.72 4.06
C ALA A 74 4.08 4.95 4.92
N ILE A 75 3.51 4.74 6.11
CA ILE A 75 3.20 5.82 7.04
C ILE A 75 4.50 6.44 7.58
N MET A 76 5.48 5.62 7.97
CA MET A 76 6.77 6.11 8.46
C MET A 76 7.51 6.92 7.39
N ALA A 77 7.58 6.43 6.16
CA ALA A 77 8.21 7.14 5.04
C ALA A 77 7.50 8.48 4.76
N ASN A 78 6.17 8.52 4.91
CA ASN A 78 5.42 9.76 4.78
C ASN A 78 5.74 10.75 5.92
N MET A 79 5.84 10.29 7.16
CA MET A 79 6.22 11.13 8.30
C MET A 79 7.63 11.72 8.11
N GLU A 80 8.61 10.91 7.70
CA GLU A 80 9.97 11.37 7.41
C GLU A 80 10.00 12.43 6.30
N ARG A 81 9.18 12.27 5.26
CA ARG A 81 9.03 13.28 4.19
C ARG A 81 8.58 14.64 4.71
N TYR A 82 7.77 14.68 5.77
CA TYR A 82 7.35 15.92 6.44
C TYR A 82 8.30 16.37 7.56
N GLY A 83 9.49 15.74 7.67
CA GLY A 83 10.49 16.08 8.66
C GLY A 83 10.17 15.61 10.08
N MET A 84 9.20 14.72 10.24
CA MET A 84 8.87 14.11 11.52
C MET A 84 9.75 12.87 11.74
N GLN A 85 10.57 12.90 12.78
CA GLN A 85 11.36 11.75 13.19
C GLN A 85 10.90 11.31 14.57
N ILE A 86 10.42 10.08 14.67
CA ILE A 86 10.09 9.46 15.96
C ILE A 86 11.37 8.84 16.50
N THR A 87 11.88 9.40 17.59
CA THR A 87 13.08 8.90 18.28
C THR A 87 12.74 7.91 19.36
N ASP A 88 11.59 8.06 20.00
CA ASP A 88 11.06 7.13 20.98
C ASP A 88 9.58 6.87 20.70
N TRP A 89 9.25 5.63 20.43
CA TRP A 89 7.88 5.18 20.12
C TRP A 89 6.96 5.19 21.35
N SER A 90 7.52 5.23 22.55
CA SER A 90 6.79 5.30 23.83
C SER A 90 6.46 6.73 24.25
N ASP A 91 7.03 7.73 23.57
CA ASP A 91 6.69 9.14 23.83
C ASP A 91 5.21 9.41 23.59
N VAL A 92 4.62 10.22 24.46
CA VAL A 92 3.22 10.62 24.37
C VAL A 92 3.03 11.52 23.15
N TYR A 93 2.17 11.10 22.24
CA TYR A 93 1.75 11.86 21.06
C TYR A 93 0.64 12.86 21.40
N ASP A 94 -0.34 12.43 22.20
CA ASP A 94 -1.49 13.24 22.61
C ASP A 94 -1.60 13.26 24.14
N GLU A 95 -1.25 14.40 24.73
CA GLU A 95 -1.30 14.59 26.19
C GLU A 95 -2.72 14.48 26.78
N SER A 96 -3.75 14.73 25.96
CA SER A 96 -5.14 14.67 26.43
C SER A 96 -5.65 13.25 26.60
N THR A 97 -5.15 12.31 25.79
CA THR A 97 -5.53 10.88 25.81
C THR A 97 -4.47 10.01 26.44
N GLY A 98 -3.23 10.47 26.52
CA GLY A 98 -2.05 9.70 26.92
C GLY A 98 -1.57 8.73 25.85
N GLU A 99 -2.07 8.84 24.61
CA GLU A 99 -1.68 7.97 23.52
C GLU A 99 -0.24 8.22 23.08
N THR A 100 0.51 7.14 22.87
CA THR A 100 1.90 7.17 22.41
C THR A 100 1.97 7.19 20.88
N TYR A 101 3.16 7.49 20.33
CA TYR A 101 3.41 7.34 18.89
C TYR A 101 3.15 5.89 18.43
N SER A 102 3.51 4.88 19.22
CA SER A 102 3.21 3.47 18.93
C SER A 102 1.72 3.22 18.80
N ASP A 103 0.90 3.79 19.69
CA ASP A 103 -0.56 3.62 19.66
C ASP A 103 -1.17 4.24 18.40
N ILE A 104 -0.80 5.46 18.09
CA ILE A 104 -1.30 6.20 16.92
C ILE A 104 -0.89 5.49 15.61
N MET A 105 0.38 5.04 15.52
CA MET A 105 0.86 4.31 14.34
C MET A 105 0.12 2.99 14.17
N THR A 106 -0.04 2.22 15.24
CA THR A 106 -0.80 0.96 15.21
C THR A 106 -2.24 1.19 14.74
N LYS A 107 -2.92 2.20 15.30
CA LYS A 107 -4.28 2.56 14.86
C LYS A 107 -4.33 2.95 13.39
N SER A 108 -3.37 3.74 12.93
CA SER A 108 -3.30 4.17 11.54
C SER A 108 -3.09 2.98 10.58
N VAL A 109 -2.18 2.07 10.91
CA VAL A 109 -1.96 0.83 10.15
C VAL A 109 -3.23 -0.01 10.11
N VAL A 110 -3.84 -0.27 11.27
CA VAL A 110 -5.07 -1.09 11.37
C VAL A 110 -6.22 -0.47 10.59
N ASN A 111 -6.38 0.84 10.62
CA ASN A 111 -7.43 1.54 9.85
C ASN A 111 -7.24 1.39 8.34
N ASN A 112 -6.00 1.49 7.84
CA ASN A 112 -5.71 1.30 6.42
C ASN A 112 -5.98 -0.15 5.98
N ILE A 113 -5.56 -1.13 6.78
CA ILE A 113 -5.85 -2.54 6.53
C ILE A 113 -7.37 -2.79 6.56
N ALA A 114 -8.06 -2.29 7.57
CA ALA A 114 -9.50 -2.47 7.72
C ALA A 114 -10.30 -1.94 6.53
N TRP A 115 -9.83 -0.87 5.90
CA TRP A 115 -10.45 -0.32 4.69
C TRP A 115 -10.41 -1.30 3.52
N ASN A 116 -9.27 -1.94 3.26
CA ASN A 116 -9.15 -2.94 2.20
C ASN A 116 -10.04 -4.16 2.46
N HIS A 117 -10.02 -4.66 3.70
CA HIS A 117 -10.88 -5.79 4.09
C HIS A 117 -12.37 -5.42 4.04
N LEU A 118 -12.74 -4.17 4.30
CA LEU A 118 -14.12 -3.69 4.17
C LEU A 118 -14.59 -3.73 2.72
N ILE A 119 -13.72 -3.41 1.75
CA ILE A 119 -14.05 -3.52 0.32
C ILE A 119 -14.45 -4.96 -0.04
N GLU A 120 -13.70 -5.97 0.41
CA GLU A 120 -14.03 -7.37 0.16
C GLU A 120 -15.39 -7.76 0.78
N VAL A 121 -15.65 -7.34 2.02
CA VAL A 121 -16.93 -7.59 2.69
C VAL A 121 -18.07 -6.91 1.92
N LYS A 122 -17.91 -5.65 1.56
CA LYS A 122 -18.93 -4.89 0.82
C LYS A 122 -19.16 -5.42 -0.59
N ALA A 123 -18.12 -5.91 -1.25
CA ALA A 123 -18.23 -6.57 -2.54
C ALA A 123 -19.11 -7.84 -2.42
N ALA A 124 -18.83 -8.69 -1.45
CA ALA A 124 -19.61 -9.89 -1.18
C ALA A 124 -21.08 -9.59 -0.82
N GLU A 125 -21.32 -8.59 0.06
CA GLU A 125 -22.67 -8.15 0.44
C GLU A 125 -23.49 -7.59 -0.74
N ASN A 126 -22.81 -7.16 -1.80
CA ASN A 126 -23.43 -6.52 -2.97
C ASN A 126 -23.31 -7.35 -4.24
N ASP A 127 -23.02 -8.64 -4.16
CA ASP A 127 -22.89 -9.54 -5.31
C ASP A 127 -21.84 -9.07 -6.34
N VAL A 128 -20.81 -8.38 -5.89
CA VAL A 128 -19.64 -8.03 -6.70
C VAL A 128 -18.60 -9.12 -6.50
N ALA A 129 -18.50 -10.02 -7.46
CA ALA A 129 -17.61 -11.18 -7.38
C ALA A 129 -16.21 -10.87 -7.95
N PHE A 130 -15.20 -11.52 -7.37
CA PHE A 130 -13.90 -11.67 -8.01
C PHE A 130 -13.94 -12.96 -8.84
N ASP A 131 -14.20 -12.80 -10.11
CA ASP A 131 -14.38 -13.88 -11.08
C ASP A 131 -13.24 -13.96 -12.09
N ALA A 132 -13.42 -14.73 -13.16
CA ALA A 132 -12.40 -14.88 -14.22
C ALA A 132 -12.01 -13.52 -14.85
N ALA A 133 -12.93 -12.55 -14.93
CA ALA A 133 -12.60 -11.22 -15.42
C ALA A 133 -11.71 -10.45 -14.41
N GLY A 134 -11.95 -10.65 -13.12
CA GLY A 134 -11.09 -10.13 -12.05
C GLY A 134 -9.69 -10.76 -12.08
N GLU A 135 -9.60 -12.06 -12.28
CA GLU A 135 -8.30 -12.75 -12.43
C GLU A 135 -7.53 -12.22 -13.63
N GLN A 136 -8.21 -12.06 -14.78
CA GLN A 136 -7.61 -11.47 -15.97
C GLN A 136 -7.14 -10.02 -15.72
N TYR A 137 -7.94 -9.22 -15.05
CA TYR A 137 -7.59 -7.84 -14.67
C TYR A 137 -6.29 -7.80 -13.84
N VAL A 138 -6.15 -8.69 -12.86
CA VAL A 138 -4.93 -8.79 -12.04
C VAL A 138 -3.74 -9.16 -12.92
N GLN A 139 -3.88 -10.18 -13.79
CA GLN A 139 -2.79 -10.61 -14.66
C GLN A 139 -2.38 -9.53 -15.66
N ASP A 140 -3.33 -8.84 -16.27
CA ASP A 140 -3.07 -7.73 -17.20
C ASP A 140 -2.37 -6.57 -16.49
N THR A 141 -2.76 -6.27 -15.26
CA THR A 141 -2.11 -5.24 -14.44
C THR A 141 -0.67 -5.60 -14.12
N ILE A 142 -0.40 -6.87 -13.77
CA ILE A 142 0.95 -7.37 -13.53
C ILE A 142 1.80 -7.23 -14.79
N ASN A 143 1.32 -7.75 -15.92
CA ASN A 143 2.04 -7.69 -17.19
C ASN A 143 2.35 -6.24 -17.60
N GLN A 144 1.37 -5.35 -17.47
CA GLN A 144 1.57 -3.93 -17.76
C GLN A 144 2.57 -3.28 -16.81
N THR A 145 2.55 -3.66 -15.53
CA THR A 145 3.51 -3.14 -14.54
C THR A 145 4.91 -3.65 -14.85
N ILE A 146 5.08 -4.92 -15.21
CA ILE A 146 6.36 -5.49 -15.65
C ILE A 146 6.92 -4.67 -16.83
N GLN A 147 6.13 -4.47 -17.87
CA GLN A 147 6.57 -3.71 -19.06
C GLN A 147 7.01 -2.29 -18.70
N ASN A 148 6.32 -1.64 -17.75
CA ASN A 148 6.58 -0.25 -17.38
C ASN A 148 7.76 -0.08 -16.42
N VAL A 149 7.99 -1.04 -15.52
CA VAL A 149 8.93 -0.90 -14.40
C VAL A 149 10.21 -1.71 -14.61
N VAL A 150 10.08 -2.88 -15.28
CA VAL A 150 11.19 -3.80 -15.54
C VAL A 150 11.65 -3.69 -16.99
N GLY A 151 10.70 -3.73 -17.93
CA GLY A 151 10.93 -3.68 -19.38
C GLY A 151 10.17 -4.78 -20.11
N ASP A 152 10.25 -4.78 -21.46
CA ASP A 152 9.46 -5.67 -22.32
C ASP A 152 9.73 -7.17 -22.07
N ASP A 153 10.96 -7.53 -21.73
CA ASP A 153 11.39 -8.91 -21.43
C ASP A 153 11.37 -9.22 -19.91
N GLY A 154 10.75 -8.36 -19.09
CA GLY A 154 10.74 -8.49 -17.63
C GLY A 154 9.92 -9.66 -17.14
N THR A 155 10.22 -10.11 -15.93
CA THR A 155 9.60 -11.24 -15.24
C THR A 155 8.88 -10.81 -13.96
N GLU A 156 7.96 -11.65 -13.45
CA GLU A 156 7.34 -11.44 -12.13
C GLU A 156 8.38 -11.42 -10.99
N ALA A 157 9.47 -12.17 -11.10
CA ALA A 157 10.53 -12.18 -10.10
C ALA A 157 11.24 -10.82 -10.02
N GLU A 158 11.60 -10.25 -11.18
CA GLU A 158 12.22 -8.93 -11.25
C GLU A 158 11.24 -7.82 -10.80
N LEU A 159 9.95 -7.96 -11.12
CA LEU A 159 8.94 -7.07 -10.58
C LEU A 159 8.89 -7.16 -9.05
N ASN A 160 8.90 -8.37 -8.48
CA ASN A 160 8.90 -8.56 -7.03
C ASN A 160 10.11 -7.89 -6.36
N GLU A 161 11.31 -7.96 -6.96
CA GLU A 161 12.49 -7.23 -6.47
C GLU A 161 12.28 -5.70 -6.50
N LYS A 162 11.68 -5.18 -7.57
CA LYS A 162 11.36 -3.74 -7.66
C LYS A 162 10.33 -3.31 -6.64
N LEU A 163 9.31 -4.14 -6.38
CA LEU A 163 8.27 -3.85 -5.39
C LEU A 163 8.81 -3.76 -3.97
N GLN A 164 9.89 -4.47 -3.64
CA GLN A 164 10.52 -4.39 -2.31
C GLN A 164 11.00 -2.98 -1.97
N SER A 165 11.43 -2.19 -2.95
CA SER A 165 11.77 -0.77 -2.73
C SER A 165 10.57 0.09 -2.31
N TYR A 166 9.36 -0.43 -2.47
CA TYR A 166 8.10 0.18 -2.03
C TYR A 166 7.46 -0.59 -0.86
N TYR A 167 8.25 -1.39 -0.14
CA TYR A 167 7.81 -2.18 1.02
C TYR A 167 6.72 -3.22 0.69
N MET A 168 6.68 -3.69 -0.54
CA MET A 168 5.65 -4.57 -1.06
C MET A 168 6.28 -5.83 -1.67
N ASP A 169 5.60 -6.96 -1.55
CA ASP A 169 5.87 -8.16 -2.36
C ASP A 169 4.81 -8.34 -3.45
N LEU A 170 5.04 -9.29 -4.35
CA LEU A 170 4.14 -9.54 -5.47
C LEU A 170 2.76 -10.06 -5.00
N ASP A 171 2.70 -10.82 -3.90
CA ASP A 171 1.44 -11.32 -3.36
C ASP A 171 0.57 -10.18 -2.83
N LEU A 172 1.19 -9.23 -2.12
CA LEU A 172 0.50 -8.04 -1.65
C LEU A 172 0.07 -7.13 -2.82
N PHE A 173 0.89 -7.01 -3.86
CA PHE A 173 0.52 -6.29 -5.07
C PHE A 173 -0.71 -6.92 -5.76
N LYS A 174 -0.73 -8.26 -5.88
CA LYS A 174 -1.88 -9.01 -6.40
C LYS A 174 -3.13 -8.78 -5.54
N TYR A 175 -2.98 -8.79 -4.22
CA TYR A 175 -4.08 -8.53 -3.28
C TYR A 175 -4.66 -7.12 -3.46
N PHE A 176 -3.82 -6.09 -3.52
CA PHE A 176 -4.31 -4.72 -3.73
C PHE A 176 -4.96 -4.53 -5.09
N THR A 177 -4.43 -5.17 -6.14
CA THR A 177 -5.03 -5.13 -7.48
C THR A 177 -6.40 -5.81 -7.50
N LYS A 178 -6.56 -6.95 -6.82
CA LYS A 178 -7.86 -7.59 -6.60
C LYS A 178 -8.82 -6.67 -5.86
N THR A 179 -8.38 -6.05 -4.78
CA THR A 179 -9.21 -5.13 -3.98
C THR A 179 -9.65 -3.92 -4.81
N GLN A 180 -8.77 -3.40 -5.67
CA GLN A 180 -9.11 -2.31 -6.60
C GLN A 180 -10.17 -2.75 -7.63
N TYR A 181 -10.09 -3.96 -8.15
CA TYR A 181 -11.12 -4.52 -9.05
C TYR A 181 -12.49 -4.57 -8.36
N LEU A 182 -12.53 -5.09 -7.13
CA LEU A 182 -13.76 -5.15 -6.34
C LEU A 182 -14.33 -3.76 -6.02
N TYR A 183 -13.46 -2.82 -5.67
CA TYR A 183 -13.85 -1.43 -5.45
C TYR A 183 -14.47 -0.79 -6.71
N ASN A 184 -13.85 -1.01 -7.87
CA ASN A 184 -14.38 -0.50 -9.15
C ASN A 184 -15.76 -1.11 -9.47
N GLY A 185 -15.95 -2.40 -9.18
CA GLY A 185 -17.25 -3.06 -9.32
C GLY A 185 -18.32 -2.46 -8.41
N LEU A 186 -17.97 -2.18 -7.14
CA LEU A 186 -18.87 -1.48 -6.20
C LEU A 186 -19.17 -0.06 -6.69
N ALA A 187 -18.16 0.68 -7.10
CA ALA A 187 -18.32 2.04 -7.60
C ALA A 187 -19.24 2.08 -8.84
N SER A 188 -19.06 1.17 -9.77
CA SER A 188 -19.93 1.05 -10.95
C SER A 188 -21.37 0.71 -10.57
N LYS A 189 -21.57 -0.15 -9.56
CA LYS A 189 -22.92 -0.52 -9.09
C LYS A 189 -23.68 0.63 -8.45
N PHE A 190 -22.98 1.53 -7.74
CA PHE A 190 -23.61 2.60 -6.97
C PHE A 190 -23.63 3.96 -7.65
N PHE A 191 -22.69 4.21 -8.57
CA PHE A 191 -22.49 5.53 -9.17
C PHE A 191 -22.43 5.52 -10.70
N GLY A 192 -22.43 4.32 -11.33
CA GLY A 192 -22.49 4.12 -12.79
C GLY A 192 -23.91 3.99 -13.25
#